data_f312ea9a065f0b412d66fcbf866a0e78
#
_entry.id   f312ea9a065f0b412d66fcbf866a0e78
#
_cell.length_a   1.000
_cell.length_b   1.000
_cell.length_c   1.000
_cell.angle_alpha   90.00
_cell.angle_beta   90.00
_cell.angle_gamma   90.00
#
_symmetry.space_group_name_H-M   'P 1'
#
loop_
_entity.id
_entity.type
_entity.pdbx_description
1 polymer ?
#
loop_
_entity_poly.entity_id
_entity_poly.type
_entity_poly.pdbx_seq_one_letter_code
_entity_poly.pdbx_strand_id
1 'polypeptide(L)'
;MIKNPVLTGFHPDPSIICVDGTFYIANSTFEYFPGVAISKSKDLANWERVKSPLDDLNKLNMIGNPKSGGIWAPCLSYDGKYFYLVFTDVKNWAFGPFKDVPNYIIKAPTIEGPWSDPIFINCSGFDPSLFHDDDGRKYLVNMEWDYRKEGKEQFSGILLTELDPETLKPISEPIKIFKGTELGLVEGPHIYKRNGYYYLITAEGGTVYDHAVTVARSKNIYGPYELHPNDHLVTSRFNKDLYIQKAGHGSLCEGPDGRWWIAFLCGRPISDKRRCPLGRETSIAEVVWIDDWPYLKDKGLEPPLEFVGYGDKLENKLYEYRFDDEKFKKDFMSLRRPAEYEILENGALRLYGRQSLMSNHHQNILVRRQTDFKFEAETCLEFNFNHFQKMAGLLYRYDELNQYFLRISYDENKGEKCLGILVINNGEFSMPIEEIPVGDGKIYLKLKVEFEKGKFFYSKDGLNWNEIPYDIDVTILSDEYANPLGFTGAFVGMCCIDMQDYSAYADYYYFKYESLE
;
A
#
# COMPACT_ATOMS: atom_id res chain seq x y z
N MET A 1 21.77 -2.14 14.53
CA MET A 1 21.46 -1.31 13.34
C MET A 1 20.21 -1.85 12.67
N ILE A 2 19.30 -0.97 12.31
CA ILE A 2 18.05 -1.29 11.62
C ILE A 2 18.21 -0.94 10.15
N LYS A 3 17.93 -1.89 9.26
CA LYS A 3 18.03 -1.70 7.81
C LYS A 3 16.75 -1.07 7.26
N ASN A 4 16.90 -0.16 6.32
CA ASN A 4 15.82 0.38 5.50
C ASN A 4 15.62 -0.44 4.21
N PRO A 5 14.37 -0.55 3.71
CA PRO A 5 13.12 -0.10 4.30
C PRO A 5 12.72 -0.90 5.55
N VAL A 6 12.07 -0.25 6.52
CA VAL A 6 11.57 -0.91 7.74
C VAL A 6 10.28 -1.69 7.51
N LEU A 7 9.45 -1.23 6.56
CA LEU A 7 8.28 -1.95 6.05
C LEU A 7 8.51 -2.24 4.57
N THR A 8 8.85 -3.48 4.26
CA THR A 8 9.12 -3.96 2.90
C THR A 8 7.85 -4.33 2.15
N GLY A 9 7.91 -4.29 0.81
CA GLY A 9 6.75 -4.48 -0.03
C GLY A 9 5.82 -3.26 -0.01
N PHE A 10 4.63 -3.40 -0.53
CA PHE A 10 3.66 -2.33 -0.70
C PHE A 10 3.24 -1.67 0.63
N HIS A 11 3.97 -0.66 1.07
CA HIS A 11 3.72 0.21 2.23
C HIS A 11 4.05 1.66 1.90
N PRO A 12 3.29 2.32 0.98
CA PRO A 12 3.55 3.69 0.56
C PRO A 12 2.99 4.73 1.51
N ASP A 13 3.34 5.99 1.27
CA ASP A 13 2.73 7.19 1.84
C ASP A 13 2.62 7.12 3.38
N PRO A 14 3.74 6.95 4.12
CA PRO A 14 3.70 6.72 5.55
C PRO A 14 3.32 7.98 6.32
N SER A 15 2.37 7.84 7.26
CA SER A 15 2.10 8.82 8.31
C SER A 15 2.50 8.24 9.66
N ILE A 16 3.55 8.78 10.29
CA ILE A 16 4.09 8.27 11.56
C ILE A 16 3.70 9.17 12.73
N ILE A 17 3.31 8.55 13.85
CA ILE A 17 3.17 9.20 15.16
C ILE A 17 3.80 8.34 16.26
N CYS A 18 4.11 8.96 17.40
CA CYS A 18 4.52 8.27 18.61
C CYS A 18 3.58 8.64 19.76
N VAL A 19 2.91 7.66 20.35
CA VAL A 19 1.99 7.83 21.48
C VAL A 19 2.38 6.87 22.59
N ASP A 20 2.65 7.38 23.77
CA ASP A 20 3.05 6.62 24.96
C ASP A 20 4.22 5.65 24.67
N GLY A 21 5.23 6.11 23.90
CA GLY A 21 6.42 5.35 23.54
C GLY A 21 6.18 4.23 22.52
N THR A 22 5.00 4.21 21.89
CA THR A 22 4.68 3.31 20.78
C THR A 22 4.57 4.11 19.48
N PHE A 23 5.32 3.71 18.48
CA PHE A 23 5.25 4.27 17.13
C PHE A 23 4.13 3.59 16.35
N TYR A 24 3.40 4.38 15.59
CA TYR A 24 2.38 3.92 14.66
C TYR A 24 2.63 4.51 13.28
N ILE A 25 2.54 3.68 12.24
CA ILE A 25 2.60 4.11 10.84
C ILE A 25 1.31 3.69 10.17
N ALA A 26 0.63 4.66 9.55
CA ALA A 26 -0.47 4.40 8.62
C ALA A 26 0.03 4.48 7.18
N ASN A 27 -0.35 3.52 6.33
CA ASN A 27 -0.01 3.46 4.91
C ASN A 27 -1.25 3.36 4.04
N SER A 28 -1.15 3.85 2.81
CA SER A 28 -2.15 3.67 1.76
C SER A 28 -2.36 2.19 1.43
N THR A 29 -3.59 1.83 1.09
CA THR A 29 -3.94 0.48 0.63
C THR A 29 -4.53 0.46 -0.76
N PHE A 30 -4.80 1.62 -1.33
CA PHE A 30 -5.41 1.78 -2.65
C PHE A 30 -6.69 0.93 -2.77
N GLU A 31 -6.87 0.17 -3.82
CA GLU A 31 -8.02 -0.72 -4.02
C GLU A 31 -8.05 -1.97 -3.12
N TYR A 32 -7.01 -2.20 -2.33
CA TYR A 32 -6.95 -3.36 -1.43
C TYR A 32 -7.73 -3.14 -0.15
N PHE A 33 -8.55 -4.13 0.20
CA PHE A 33 -9.40 -4.15 1.39
C PHE A 33 -8.87 -5.17 2.42
N PRO A 34 -8.89 -4.85 3.73
CA PRO A 34 -9.42 -3.66 4.39
C PRO A 34 -8.57 -2.41 4.18
N GLY A 35 -9.23 -1.24 4.29
CA GLY A 35 -8.60 0.06 4.03
C GLY A 35 -7.79 0.59 5.20
N VAL A 36 -6.66 1.22 4.87
CA VAL A 36 -5.59 1.73 5.71
C VAL A 36 -4.84 0.63 6.46
N ALA A 37 -3.59 0.49 6.13
CA ALA A 37 -2.69 -0.41 6.81
C ALA A 37 -2.02 0.33 7.98
N ILE A 38 -2.32 -0.06 9.22
CA ILE A 38 -1.66 0.51 10.41
C ILE A 38 -0.69 -0.53 10.98
N SER A 39 0.55 -0.13 11.20
CA SER A 39 1.58 -0.92 11.86
C SER A 39 2.05 -0.21 13.13
N LYS A 40 2.36 -0.96 14.20
CA LYS A 40 2.91 -0.43 15.46
C LYS A 40 4.27 -1.03 15.78
N SER A 41 5.11 -0.26 16.46
CA SER A 41 6.43 -0.68 16.93
C SER A 41 6.82 0.07 18.20
N LYS A 42 7.57 -0.58 19.10
CA LYS A 42 8.20 0.07 20.25
C LYS A 42 9.67 0.42 20.02
N ASP A 43 10.24 -0.10 18.96
CA ASP A 43 11.69 -0.09 18.73
C ASP A 43 12.12 0.42 17.34
N LEU A 44 11.17 0.72 16.45
CA LEU A 44 11.36 1.08 15.04
C LEU A 44 11.93 -0.06 14.17
N ALA A 45 12.29 -1.19 14.77
CA ALA A 45 12.85 -2.36 14.09
C ALA A 45 11.76 -3.39 13.76
N ASN A 46 10.91 -3.68 14.73
CA ASN A 46 9.91 -4.74 14.68
C ASN A 46 8.51 -4.14 14.62
N TRP A 47 7.82 -4.39 13.52
CA TRP A 47 6.50 -3.82 13.24
C TRP A 47 5.44 -4.90 13.24
N GLU A 48 4.36 -4.65 13.97
CA GLU A 48 3.20 -5.52 14.03
C GLU A 48 1.99 -4.82 13.41
N ARG A 49 1.26 -5.52 12.55
CA ARG A 49 0.02 -5.02 11.95
C ARG A 49 -1.08 -4.90 13.01
N VAL A 50 -1.70 -3.73 13.11
CA VAL A 50 -2.92 -3.49 13.86
C VAL A 50 -4.13 -3.86 13.01
N LYS A 51 -5.27 -4.18 13.62
CA LYS A 51 -6.53 -4.34 12.90
C LYS A 51 -6.85 -3.06 12.12
N SER A 52 -7.22 -3.21 10.84
CA SER A 52 -7.58 -2.06 10.03
C SER A 52 -8.85 -1.37 10.55
N PRO A 53 -8.91 -0.03 10.56
CA PRO A 53 -10.08 0.72 10.97
C PRO A 53 -11.25 0.68 9.97
N LEU A 54 -10.97 0.39 8.70
CA LEU A 54 -11.94 0.39 7.59
C LEU A 54 -12.12 -1.03 7.07
N ASP A 55 -12.74 -1.89 7.87
CA ASP A 55 -12.84 -3.33 7.69
C ASP A 55 -14.25 -3.83 7.32
N ASP A 56 -15.18 -2.91 7.07
CA ASP A 56 -16.53 -3.25 6.60
C ASP A 56 -17.04 -2.26 5.54
N LEU A 57 -18.05 -2.69 4.74
CA LEU A 57 -18.58 -1.90 3.62
C LEU A 57 -19.35 -0.64 4.04
N ASN A 58 -19.80 -0.55 5.29
CA ASN A 58 -20.48 0.66 5.78
C ASN A 58 -19.48 1.79 6.04
N LYS A 59 -18.24 1.42 6.40
CA LYS A 59 -17.15 2.37 6.61
C LYS A 59 -16.37 2.68 5.34
N LEU A 60 -16.20 1.68 4.46
CA LEU A 60 -15.43 1.82 3.21
C LEU A 60 -16.03 0.95 2.11
N ASN A 61 -16.66 1.60 1.14
CA ASN A 61 -17.16 0.95 -0.06
C ASN A 61 -16.33 1.38 -1.28
N MET A 62 -15.43 0.50 -1.72
CA MET A 62 -14.58 0.72 -2.89
C MET A 62 -15.05 -0.04 -4.13
N ILE A 63 -16.25 -0.63 -4.11
CA ILE A 63 -16.81 -1.36 -5.25
C ILE A 63 -16.89 -0.43 -6.47
N GLY A 64 -16.28 -0.84 -7.58
CA GLY A 64 -16.19 -0.06 -8.80
C GLY A 64 -15.02 0.94 -8.87
N ASN A 65 -14.27 1.14 -7.80
CA ASN A 65 -13.08 2.00 -7.84
C ASN A 65 -12.07 1.46 -8.88
N PRO A 66 -11.39 2.34 -9.64
CA PRO A 66 -10.40 1.92 -10.63
C PRO A 66 -9.17 1.31 -9.95
N LYS A 67 -8.32 0.65 -10.76
CA LYS A 67 -6.98 0.24 -10.34
C LYS A 67 -6.20 1.44 -9.80
N SER A 68 -5.43 1.24 -8.74
CA SER A 68 -4.72 2.30 -8.01
C SER A 68 -5.62 3.46 -7.55
N GLY A 69 -6.95 3.27 -7.47
CA GLY A 69 -7.89 4.13 -6.77
C GLY A 69 -8.05 3.69 -5.30
N GLY A 70 -9.12 4.12 -4.62
CA GLY A 70 -9.39 3.76 -3.23
C GLY A 70 -8.58 4.59 -2.24
N ILE A 71 -7.96 3.97 -1.25
CA ILE A 71 -7.34 4.67 -0.12
C ILE A 71 -5.96 5.23 -0.48
N TRP A 72 -5.89 6.56 -0.59
CA TRP A 72 -4.65 7.32 -0.77
C TRP A 72 -4.26 8.05 0.50
N ALA A 73 -2.95 8.10 0.78
CA ALA A 73 -2.22 8.88 1.78
C ALA A 73 -3.00 9.15 3.07
N PRO A 74 -3.26 8.13 3.90
CA PRO A 74 -3.93 8.33 5.17
C PRO A 74 -2.99 9.06 6.14
N CYS A 75 -3.54 10.00 6.92
CA CYS A 75 -2.83 10.64 8.00
C CYS A 75 -3.39 10.19 9.35
N LEU A 76 -2.53 9.62 10.17
CA LEU A 76 -2.81 9.29 11.57
C LEU A 76 -2.34 10.43 12.48
N SER A 77 -3.19 10.90 13.40
CA SER A 77 -2.84 11.91 14.40
C SER A 77 -3.46 11.60 15.74
N TYR A 78 -2.98 12.27 16.82
CA TYR A 78 -3.45 12.09 18.18
C TYR A 78 -3.46 13.45 18.91
N ASP A 79 -4.57 13.79 19.57
CA ASP A 79 -4.74 15.07 20.25
C ASP A 79 -4.58 15.00 21.79
N GLY A 80 -4.02 13.91 22.30
CA GLY A 80 -3.91 13.63 23.74
C GLY A 80 -5.11 12.88 24.31
N LYS A 81 -6.18 12.68 23.53
CA LYS A 81 -7.40 12.00 23.94
C LYS A 81 -7.91 10.97 22.93
N TYR A 82 -7.89 11.32 21.64
CA TYR A 82 -8.38 10.48 20.56
C TYR A 82 -7.32 10.34 19.49
N PHE A 83 -7.31 9.16 18.86
CA PHE A 83 -6.70 8.95 17.56
C PHE A 83 -7.65 9.44 16.47
N TYR A 84 -7.09 10.08 15.45
CA TYR A 84 -7.78 10.53 14.26
C TYR A 84 -7.11 9.91 13.03
N LEU A 85 -7.91 9.47 12.09
CA LEU A 85 -7.44 9.00 10.80
C LEU A 85 -8.17 9.78 9.71
N VAL A 86 -7.40 10.50 8.90
CA VAL A 86 -7.89 11.21 7.72
C VAL A 86 -7.44 10.43 6.49
N PHE A 87 -8.28 10.30 5.48
CA PHE A 87 -7.96 9.55 4.26
C PHE A 87 -8.78 10.04 3.08
N THR A 88 -8.24 9.82 1.87
CA THR A 88 -8.96 9.98 0.60
C THR A 88 -9.44 8.62 0.13
N ASP A 89 -10.70 8.50 -0.32
CA ASP A 89 -11.21 7.35 -1.05
C ASP A 89 -11.39 7.70 -2.53
N VAL A 90 -10.38 7.44 -3.35
CA VAL A 90 -10.30 7.86 -4.74
C VAL A 90 -11.24 7.04 -5.63
N LYS A 91 -12.24 7.71 -6.21
CA LYS A 91 -13.26 7.11 -7.06
C LYS A 91 -12.92 7.18 -8.54
N ASN A 92 -12.17 8.22 -8.95
CA ASN A 92 -11.71 8.44 -10.32
C ASN A 92 -10.41 9.26 -10.30
N TRP A 93 -9.41 8.88 -11.14
CA TRP A 93 -8.16 9.62 -11.19
C TRP A 93 -7.42 9.56 -12.53
N ALA A 94 -7.51 8.44 -13.27
CA ALA A 94 -6.57 8.10 -14.34
C ALA A 94 -6.89 8.75 -15.68
N PHE A 95 -8.18 8.98 -15.96
CA PHE A 95 -8.64 9.44 -17.27
C PHE A 95 -9.39 10.75 -17.17
N GLY A 96 -9.08 11.66 -18.12
CA GLY A 96 -9.68 12.98 -18.18
C GLY A 96 -9.13 13.96 -17.13
N PRO A 97 -9.69 15.17 -17.08
CA PRO A 97 -9.18 16.26 -16.25
C PRO A 97 -9.65 16.18 -14.78
N PHE A 98 -10.72 15.43 -14.51
CA PHE A 98 -11.35 15.40 -13.19
C PHE A 98 -10.80 14.27 -12.33
N LYS A 99 -10.70 14.55 -11.02
CA LYS A 99 -10.46 13.55 -9.98
C LYS A 99 -11.59 13.61 -8.97
N ASP A 100 -12.18 12.45 -8.68
CA ASP A 100 -13.18 12.31 -7.63
C ASP A 100 -12.50 11.74 -6.39
N VAL A 101 -12.15 12.62 -5.46
CA VAL A 101 -11.23 12.38 -4.34
C VAL A 101 -11.82 12.82 -2.99
N PRO A 102 -12.95 12.24 -2.57
CA PRO A 102 -13.56 12.60 -1.28
C PRO A 102 -12.64 12.26 -0.11
N ASN A 103 -12.47 13.24 0.79
CA ASN A 103 -11.71 13.14 2.01
C ASN A 103 -12.63 12.92 3.22
N TYR A 104 -12.24 12.02 4.10
CA TYR A 104 -12.99 11.62 5.29
C TYR A 104 -12.12 11.65 6.54
N ILE A 105 -12.77 11.82 7.70
CA ILE A 105 -12.16 11.66 9.03
C ILE A 105 -12.93 10.61 9.82
N ILE A 106 -12.20 9.73 10.51
CA ILE A 106 -12.70 8.89 11.59
C ILE A 106 -11.88 9.11 12.85
N LYS A 107 -12.47 8.85 14.03
CA LYS A 107 -11.76 8.97 15.33
C LYS A 107 -12.06 7.80 16.25
N ALA A 108 -11.12 7.50 17.16
CA ALA A 108 -11.26 6.42 18.13
C ALA A 108 -10.54 6.75 19.44
N PRO A 109 -10.99 6.22 20.59
CA PRO A 109 -10.30 6.40 21.87
C PRO A 109 -8.98 5.62 21.97
N THR A 110 -8.86 4.51 21.22
CA THR A 110 -7.64 3.71 21.11
C THR A 110 -7.35 3.35 19.65
N ILE A 111 -6.13 2.94 19.36
CA ILE A 111 -5.76 2.55 17.99
C ILE A 111 -6.52 1.32 17.49
N GLU A 112 -6.92 0.44 18.38
CA GLU A 112 -7.75 -0.72 18.10
C GLU A 112 -9.24 -0.36 17.91
N GLY A 113 -9.63 0.88 18.21
CA GLY A 113 -11.02 1.36 18.08
C GLY A 113 -11.78 1.40 19.43
N PRO A 114 -13.12 1.42 19.41
CA PRO A 114 -13.94 1.45 18.20
C PRO A 114 -13.78 2.76 17.39
N TRP A 115 -13.60 2.64 16.10
CA TRP A 115 -13.52 3.77 15.18
C TRP A 115 -14.92 4.25 14.80
N SER A 116 -15.11 5.57 14.78
CA SER A 116 -16.36 6.21 14.36
C SER A 116 -16.71 5.94 12.90
N ASP A 117 -17.93 6.26 12.52
CA ASP A 117 -18.31 6.33 11.10
C ASP A 117 -17.53 7.45 10.40
N PRO A 118 -17.27 7.32 9.07
CA PRO A 118 -16.58 8.34 8.29
C PRO A 118 -17.37 9.64 8.19
N ILE A 119 -16.71 10.75 8.53
CA ILE A 119 -17.21 12.11 8.37
C ILE A 119 -16.63 12.68 7.09
N PHE A 120 -17.48 12.97 6.10
CA PHE A 120 -17.07 13.63 4.86
C PHE A 120 -16.63 15.07 5.13
N ILE A 121 -15.50 15.50 4.54
CA ILE A 121 -14.91 16.83 4.70
C ILE A 121 -15.01 17.65 3.41
N ASN A 122 -14.32 17.21 2.35
CA ASN A 122 -14.29 17.89 1.05
C ASN A 122 -13.87 16.93 -0.09
N CYS A 123 -13.85 17.45 -1.32
CA CYS A 123 -13.31 16.79 -2.53
C CYS A 123 -12.36 17.74 -3.30
N SER A 124 -11.71 18.69 -2.64
CA SER A 124 -10.92 19.73 -3.31
C SER A 124 -9.58 19.25 -3.85
N GLY A 125 -9.18 18.08 -3.47
CA GLY A 125 -7.93 17.41 -3.78
C GLY A 125 -7.70 16.26 -2.82
N PHE A 126 -6.49 15.72 -2.76
CA PHE A 126 -6.15 14.51 -2.02
C PHE A 126 -5.00 14.74 -1.02
N ASP A 127 -4.49 13.66 -0.41
CA ASP A 127 -3.43 13.66 0.60
C ASP A 127 -3.79 14.55 1.80
N PRO A 128 -4.89 14.28 2.50
CA PRO A 128 -5.29 15.11 3.62
C PRO A 128 -4.48 14.77 4.87
N SER A 129 -4.14 15.79 5.68
CA SER A 129 -3.66 15.59 7.03
C SER A 129 -4.38 16.51 8.02
N LEU A 130 -4.40 16.11 9.31
CA LEU A 130 -5.05 16.85 10.38
C LEU A 130 -4.01 17.37 11.36
N PHE A 131 -4.01 18.69 11.56
CA PHE A 131 -3.18 19.36 12.55
C PHE A 131 -4.02 19.80 13.75
N HIS A 132 -3.52 19.52 14.96
CA HIS A 132 -4.08 19.94 16.24
C HIS A 132 -3.22 21.05 16.80
N ASP A 133 -3.74 22.29 16.86
CA ASP A 133 -2.99 23.41 17.44
C ASP A 133 -3.12 23.46 18.96
N ASP A 134 -2.16 24.11 19.64
CA ASP A 134 -2.08 24.22 21.11
C ASP A 134 -3.27 24.97 21.72
N ASP A 135 -3.96 25.80 20.94
CA ASP A 135 -5.16 26.55 21.36
C ASP A 135 -6.47 25.76 21.19
N GLY A 136 -6.37 24.47 20.78
CA GLY A 136 -7.50 23.58 20.62
C GLY A 136 -8.16 23.61 19.23
N ARG A 137 -7.71 24.50 18.34
CA ARG A 137 -8.17 24.51 16.94
C ARG A 137 -7.66 23.30 16.17
N LYS A 138 -8.42 22.87 15.18
CA LYS A 138 -8.06 21.80 14.28
C LYS A 138 -8.07 22.29 12.84
N TYR A 139 -7.06 21.89 12.09
CA TYR A 139 -6.89 22.29 10.70
C TYR A 139 -6.70 21.07 9.81
N LEU A 140 -7.47 21.00 8.73
CA LEU A 140 -7.21 20.09 7.62
C LEU A 140 -6.27 20.79 6.64
N VAL A 141 -5.23 20.10 6.20
CA VAL A 141 -4.45 20.48 5.02
C VAL A 141 -4.55 19.40 3.99
N ASN A 142 -4.71 19.77 2.71
CA ASN A 142 -4.67 18.84 1.58
C ASN A 142 -4.14 19.56 0.34
N MET A 143 -3.63 18.82 -0.65
CA MET A 143 -3.31 19.40 -1.94
C MET A 143 -4.58 19.79 -2.67
N GLU A 144 -4.51 20.83 -3.53
CA GLU A 144 -5.60 21.26 -4.41
C GLU A 144 -5.39 20.74 -5.83
N TRP A 145 -6.41 20.06 -6.38
CA TRP A 145 -6.42 19.65 -7.77
C TRP A 145 -7.13 20.68 -8.65
N ASP A 146 -6.39 21.39 -9.52
CA ASP A 146 -6.96 22.35 -10.46
C ASP A 146 -7.06 21.75 -11.86
N TYR A 147 -8.23 21.19 -12.20
CA TYR A 147 -8.51 20.55 -13.48
C TYR A 147 -8.42 21.51 -14.71
N ARG A 148 -8.42 22.82 -14.50
CA ARG A 148 -8.31 23.85 -15.55
C ARG A 148 -6.88 24.04 -16.05
N LYS A 149 -5.91 23.49 -15.32
CA LYS A 149 -4.48 23.56 -15.60
C LYS A 149 -3.99 22.30 -16.31
N GLU A 150 -2.74 22.29 -16.71
CA GLU A 150 -2.09 21.16 -17.37
C GLU A 150 -0.82 20.73 -16.65
N GLY A 151 -0.52 19.43 -16.69
CA GLY A 151 0.70 18.84 -16.13
C GLY A 151 0.91 19.17 -14.65
N LYS A 152 2.10 19.65 -14.30
CA LYS A 152 2.48 19.97 -12.91
C LYS A 152 1.57 21.02 -12.26
N GLU A 153 1.02 21.95 -13.02
CA GLU A 153 0.20 23.06 -12.50
C GLU A 153 -1.17 22.58 -11.98
N GLN A 154 -1.61 21.36 -12.34
CA GLN A 154 -2.81 20.76 -11.77
C GLN A 154 -2.68 20.52 -10.26
N PHE A 155 -1.45 20.30 -9.77
CA PHE A 155 -1.10 20.28 -8.34
C PHE A 155 -0.95 21.73 -7.87
N SER A 156 -2.06 22.38 -7.63
CA SER A 156 -2.18 23.84 -7.58
C SER A 156 -1.69 24.46 -6.28
N GLY A 157 -1.31 23.65 -5.29
CA GLY A 157 -0.80 24.06 -3.99
C GLY A 157 -1.48 23.38 -2.83
N ILE A 158 -1.16 23.83 -1.63
CA ILE A 158 -1.67 23.29 -0.37
C ILE A 158 -2.75 24.21 0.19
N LEU A 159 -3.91 23.64 0.48
CA LEU A 159 -5.03 24.29 1.13
C LEU A 159 -5.01 24.03 2.64
N LEU A 160 -5.39 25.03 3.43
CA LEU A 160 -5.65 24.97 4.86
C LEU A 160 -7.13 25.30 5.11
N THR A 161 -7.82 24.45 5.86
CA THR A 161 -9.24 24.64 6.23
C THR A 161 -9.38 24.43 7.72
N GLU A 162 -9.97 25.38 8.45
CA GLU A 162 -10.28 25.23 9.87
C GLU A 162 -11.51 24.34 10.05
N LEU A 163 -11.42 23.38 11.00
CA LEU A 163 -12.49 22.46 11.33
C LEU A 163 -13.05 22.76 12.72
N ASP A 164 -14.35 22.60 12.90
CA ASP A 164 -14.96 22.54 14.22
C ASP A 164 -14.38 21.38 15.03
N PRO A 165 -13.81 21.61 16.22
CA PRO A 165 -13.11 20.57 16.97
C PRO A 165 -13.96 19.38 17.42
N GLU A 166 -15.29 19.57 17.54
CA GLU A 166 -16.21 18.53 17.99
C GLU A 166 -16.84 17.76 16.83
N THR A 167 -17.35 18.48 15.85
CA THR A 167 -18.05 17.90 14.69
C THR A 167 -17.11 17.51 13.56
N LEU A 168 -15.88 18.03 13.55
CA LEU A 168 -14.84 17.82 12.54
C LEU A 168 -15.25 18.29 11.12
N LYS A 169 -16.23 19.18 11.05
CA LYS A 169 -16.69 19.78 9.78
C LYS A 169 -16.00 21.11 9.52
N PRO A 170 -15.80 21.49 8.24
CA PRO A 170 -15.26 22.80 7.89
C PRO A 170 -16.07 23.95 8.47
N ILE A 171 -15.39 24.92 9.06
CA ILE A 171 -15.96 26.19 9.57
C ILE A 171 -15.34 27.43 8.92
N SER A 172 -14.38 27.24 8.03
CA SER A 172 -13.78 28.30 7.20
C SER A 172 -13.77 27.90 5.73
N GLU A 173 -13.67 28.89 4.85
CA GLU A 173 -13.25 28.66 3.47
C GLU A 173 -11.81 28.18 3.43
N PRO A 174 -11.43 27.31 2.46
CA PRO A 174 -10.05 26.87 2.30
C PRO A 174 -9.15 28.01 1.83
N ILE A 175 -7.97 28.13 2.45
CA ILE A 175 -6.96 29.14 2.11
C ILE A 175 -5.73 28.45 1.55
N LYS A 176 -5.22 28.87 0.40
CA LYS A 176 -3.98 28.37 -0.17
C LYS A 176 -2.77 28.96 0.55
N ILE A 177 -2.05 28.12 1.29
CA ILE A 177 -0.94 28.54 2.15
C ILE A 177 0.44 28.32 1.51
N PHE A 178 0.56 27.41 0.52
CA PHE A 178 1.82 27.07 -0.13
C PHE A 178 1.57 26.59 -1.56
N LYS A 179 2.46 26.94 -2.50
CA LYS A 179 2.33 26.57 -3.91
C LYS A 179 3.34 25.52 -4.38
N GLY A 180 4.21 25.06 -3.48
CA GLY A 180 5.34 24.22 -3.84
C GLY A 180 6.54 25.01 -4.39
N THR A 181 7.55 24.29 -4.79
CA THR A 181 8.78 24.79 -5.42
C THR A 181 8.73 24.61 -6.94
N GLU A 182 9.83 24.96 -7.63
CA GLU A 182 9.98 24.71 -9.08
C GLU A 182 9.98 23.21 -9.45
N LEU A 183 10.26 22.32 -8.47
CA LEU A 183 10.16 20.89 -8.67
C LEU A 183 8.72 20.50 -9.06
N GLY A 184 7.73 21.10 -8.40
CA GLY A 184 6.31 20.94 -8.70
C GLY A 184 5.72 19.63 -8.24
N LEU A 185 4.44 19.37 -8.59
CA LEU A 185 3.67 18.20 -8.14
C LEU A 185 3.57 18.17 -6.60
N VAL A 186 3.25 19.33 -5.99
CA VAL A 186 3.18 19.47 -4.53
C VAL A 186 1.97 18.74 -3.97
N GLU A 187 2.24 17.80 -3.03
CA GLU A 187 1.26 16.92 -2.42
C GLU A 187 1.71 16.50 -1.02
N GLY A 188 1.01 15.57 -0.34
CA GLY A 188 1.43 14.99 0.93
C GLY A 188 1.70 15.98 2.06
N PRO A 189 0.85 17.01 2.31
CA PRO A 189 1.14 18.03 3.30
C PRO A 189 0.96 17.52 4.74
N HIS A 190 1.91 17.86 5.62
CA HIS A 190 1.78 17.72 7.07
C HIS A 190 2.22 19.00 7.75
N ILE A 191 1.51 19.44 8.82
CA ILE A 191 1.92 20.58 9.64
C ILE A 191 2.37 20.08 11.01
N TYR A 192 3.48 20.66 11.49
CA TYR A 192 4.04 20.43 12.84
C TYR A 192 4.31 21.78 13.50
N LYS A 193 4.26 21.83 14.83
CA LYS A 193 4.57 23.05 15.59
C LYS A 193 5.74 22.80 16.53
N ARG A 194 6.77 23.66 16.45
CA ARG A 194 7.95 23.59 17.31
C ARG A 194 8.59 24.97 17.48
N ASN A 195 8.96 25.34 18.71
CA ASN A 195 9.65 26.59 19.01
C ASN A 195 9.00 27.86 18.41
N GLY A 196 7.65 27.88 18.36
CA GLY A 196 6.88 29.00 17.82
C GLY A 196 6.84 29.10 16.30
N TYR A 197 7.32 28.07 15.58
CA TYR A 197 7.16 27.91 14.14
C TYR A 197 6.16 26.80 13.81
N TYR A 198 5.42 27.00 12.72
CA TYR A 198 4.68 25.97 12.00
C TYR A 198 5.56 25.48 10.86
N TYR A 199 5.80 24.18 10.82
CA TYR A 199 6.56 23.51 9.77
C TYR A 199 5.59 22.82 8.84
N LEU A 200 5.65 23.15 7.57
CA LEU A 200 4.92 22.47 6.51
C LEU A 200 5.88 21.52 5.80
N ILE A 201 5.57 20.24 5.88
CA ILE A 201 6.26 19.18 5.14
C ILE A 201 5.38 18.81 3.97
N THR A 202 5.96 18.72 2.76
CA THR A 202 5.24 18.31 1.55
C THR A 202 6.06 17.30 0.75
N ALA A 203 5.38 16.56 -0.12
CA ALA A 203 6.02 15.78 -1.17
C ALA A 203 6.04 16.60 -2.46
N GLU A 204 7.10 16.50 -3.25
CA GLU A 204 7.22 17.11 -4.56
C GLU A 204 7.93 16.19 -5.55
N GLY A 205 7.87 16.52 -6.86
CA GLY A 205 8.49 15.76 -7.93
C GLY A 205 7.69 14.54 -8.40
N GLY A 206 6.55 14.28 -7.76
CA GLY A 206 5.73 13.11 -8.01
C GLY A 206 6.38 11.82 -7.50
N THR A 207 5.59 10.77 -7.34
CA THR A 207 6.00 9.49 -6.73
C THR A 207 6.86 8.62 -7.67
N VAL A 208 7.84 9.24 -8.32
CA VAL A 208 8.82 8.66 -9.25
C VAL A 208 10.25 8.98 -8.79
N TYR A 209 11.23 8.94 -9.67
CA TYR A 209 12.64 9.10 -9.31
C TYR A 209 13.03 10.53 -8.90
N ASP A 210 12.24 11.54 -9.24
CA ASP A 210 12.45 12.93 -8.82
C ASP A 210 11.82 13.28 -7.46
N HIS A 211 11.22 12.30 -6.79
CA HIS A 211 10.51 12.51 -5.54
C HIS A 211 11.39 13.11 -4.44
N ALA A 212 10.79 14.00 -3.64
CA ALA A 212 11.48 14.67 -2.54
C ALA A 212 10.51 14.99 -1.40
N VAL A 213 11.04 15.11 -0.19
CA VAL A 213 10.38 15.75 0.95
C VAL A 213 10.84 17.20 1.00
N THR A 214 9.92 18.12 0.75
CA THR A 214 10.16 19.58 0.85
C THR A 214 9.74 20.08 2.23
N VAL A 215 10.47 21.04 2.77
CA VAL A 215 10.19 21.64 4.09
C VAL A 215 10.09 23.15 3.96
N ALA A 216 9.06 23.72 4.57
CA ALA A 216 8.93 25.16 4.75
C ALA A 216 8.45 25.47 6.19
N ARG A 217 8.71 26.67 6.71
CA ARG A 217 8.26 27.11 8.04
C ARG A 217 7.69 28.51 8.04
N SER A 218 6.83 28.80 9.00
CA SER A 218 6.28 30.12 9.24
C SER A 218 5.99 30.33 10.74
N LYS A 219 5.97 31.57 11.21
CA LYS A 219 5.45 31.91 12.54
C LYS A 219 3.93 32.02 12.59
N ASN A 220 3.28 32.00 11.44
CA ASN A 220 1.83 32.05 11.32
C ASN A 220 1.39 30.86 10.47
N ILE A 221 0.34 30.11 10.91
CA ILE A 221 -0.16 28.93 10.20
C ILE A 221 -0.65 29.26 8.77
N TYR A 222 -1.06 30.49 8.55
CA TYR A 222 -1.48 30.99 7.23
C TYR A 222 -0.30 31.46 6.35
N GLY A 223 0.94 31.39 6.86
CA GLY A 223 2.12 31.83 6.18
C GLY A 223 2.43 33.34 6.37
N PRO A 224 3.34 33.91 5.57
CA PRO A 224 4.08 33.24 4.49
C PRO A 224 5.08 32.21 5.01
N TYR A 225 5.20 31.10 4.27
CA TYR A 225 6.17 30.04 4.56
C TYR A 225 7.49 30.30 3.85
N GLU A 226 8.60 30.26 4.59
CA GLU A 226 9.97 30.30 4.04
C GLU A 226 10.48 28.88 3.82
N LEU A 227 11.16 28.65 2.69
CA LEU A 227 11.72 27.35 2.36
C LEU A 227 12.95 27.03 3.22
N HIS A 228 13.14 25.73 3.46
CA HIS A 228 14.35 25.19 4.06
C HIS A 228 15.59 25.60 3.23
N PRO A 229 16.76 25.88 3.86
CA PRO A 229 17.97 26.27 3.12
C PRO A 229 18.44 25.29 2.04
N ASN A 230 18.07 24.02 2.16
CA ASN A 230 18.35 22.97 1.15
C ASN A 230 17.12 22.65 0.30
N ASP A 231 16.02 23.38 0.40
CA ASP A 231 14.70 23.09 -0.15
C ASP A 231 14.11 21.76 0.37
N HIS A 232 14.89 20.70 0.37
CA HIS A 232 14.48 19.34 0.70
C HIS A 232 15.12 18.82 2.00
N LEU A 233 14.40 17.90 2.67
CA LEU A 233 14.91 17.13 3.81
C LEU A 233 15.41 15.75 3.39
N VAL A 234 14.68 15.07 2.49
CA VAL A 234 15.05 13.75 1.97
C VAL A 234 14.74 13.70 0.48
N THR A 235 15.69 13.21 -0.30
CA THR A 235 15.51 12.85 -1.71
C THR A 235 16.65 11.98 -2.21
N SER A 236 16.37 11.07 -3.13
CA SER A 236 17.38 10.28 -3.87
C SER A 236 17.63 10.79 -5.30
N ARG A 237 16.95 11.86 -5.73
CA ARG A 237 16.91 12.33 -7.12
C ARG A 237 18.27 12.69 -7.72
N PHE A 238 19.22 13.08 -6.89
CA PHE A 238 20.54 13.51 -7.35
C PHE A 238 21.54 12.36 -7.54
N ASN A 239 21.18 11.14 -7.08
CA ASN A 239 22.07 9.98 -7.16
C ASN A 239 21.28 8.73 -7.58
N LYS A 240 21.34 8.42 -8.88
CA LYS A 240 20.64 7.28 -9.49
C LYS A 240 21.19 5.90 -9.07
N ASP A 241 22.38 5.87 -8.46
CA ASP A 241 23.07 4.64 -8.09
C ASP A 241 22.78 4.22 -6.65
N LEU A 242 22.00 5.00 -5.90
CA LEU A 242 21.53 4.63 -4.57
C LEU A 242 20.65 3.37 -4.63
N TYR A 243 20.81 2.50 -3.64
CA TYR A 243 19.95 1.33 -3.46
C TYR A 243 18.49 1.71 -3.16
N ILE A 244 18.29 2.79 -2.38
CA ILE A 244 16.97 3.35 -2.05
C ILE A 244 16.73 4.55 -2.97
N GLN A 245 15.70 4.45 -3.79
CA GLN A 245 15.26 5.45 -4.76
C GLN A 245 13.87 6.00 -4.42
N LYS A 246 13.39 7.00 -5.17
CA LYS A 246 12.05 7.59 -5.04
C LYS A 246 11.73 8.13 -3.64
N ALA A 247 12.74 8.51 -2.86
CA ALA A 247 12.56 8.96 -1.48
C ALA A 247 11.79 10.28 -1.43
N GLY A 248 10.60 10.26 -0.82
CA GLY A 248 9.70 11.40 -0.71
C GLY A 248 8.50 11.10 0.20
N HIS A 249 7.51 11.99 0.20
CA HIS A 249 6.26 11.84 0.96
C HIS A 249 6.50 11.44 2.42
N GLY A 250 7.06 12.38 3.20
CA GLY A 250 7.51 12.13 4.56
C GLY A 250 6.59 12.69 5.61
N SER A 251 6.61 12.07 6.79
CA SER A 251 5.98 12.58 8.01
C SER A 251 6.93 12.48 9.20
N LEU A 252 6.83 13.43 10.15
CA LEU A 252 7.72 13.55 11.30
C LEU A 252 7.04 13.07 12.60
N CYS A 253 7.83 12.53 13.52
CA CYS A 253 7.40 12.37 14.90
C CYS A 253 8.57 12.53 15.87
N GLU A 254 8.27 12.93 17.10
CA GLU A 254 9.19 12.90 18.23
C GLU A 254 9.08 11.56 18.95
N GLY A 255 10.21 10.91 19.21
CA GLY A 255 10.29 9.67 19.96
C GLY A 255 10.30 9.88 21.47
N PRO A 256 10.22 8.80 22.27
CA PRO A 256 10.08 8.88 23.73
C PRO A 256 11.32 9.46 24.44
N ASP A 257 12.46 9.52 23.78
CA ASP A 257 13.73 10.05 24.28
C ASP A 257 14.05 11.46 23.73
N GLY A 258 13.10 12.09 23.02
CA GLY A 258 13.27 13.40 22.39
C GLY A 258 14.00 13.40 21.05
N ARG A 259 14.41 12.23 20.54
CA ARG A 259 14.90 12.11 19.16
C ARG A 259 13.75 12.27 18.19
N TRP A 260 14.03 12.91 17.05
CA TRP A 260 13.06 13.08 15.97
C TRP A 260 13.31 12.12 14.84
N TRP A 261 12.23 11.66 14.24
CA TRP A 261 12.21 10.68 13.17
C TRP A 261 11.37 11.18 12.01
N ILE A 262 11.80 10.86 10.80
CA ILE A 262 11.00 10.98 9.59
C ILE A 262 10.75 9.59 9.02
N ALA A 263 9.49 9.24 8.79
CA ALA A 263 9.11 8.14 7.91
C ALA A 263 8.84 8.71 6.52
N PHE A 264 9.29 8.03 5.47
CA PHE A 264 9.11 8.45 4.08
C PHE A 264 8.96 7.24 3.17
N LEU A 265 8.23 7.43 2.07
CA LEU A 265 8.17 6.39 1.05
C LEU A 265 9.46 6.31 0.26
N CYS A 266 9.74 5.12 -0.26
CA CYS A 266 10.86 4.86 -1.14
C CYS A 266 10.56 3.67 -2.07
N GLY A 267 11.46 3.37 -3.00
CA GLY A 267 11.40 2.19 -3.84
C GLY A 267 12.79 1.61 -4.04
N ARG A 268 12.85 0.31 -4.29
CA ARG A 268 14.09 -0.42 -4.59
C ARG A 268 14.01 -1.01 -5.99
N PRO A 269 14.55 -0.31 -7.00
CA PRO A 269 14.49 -0.78 -8.37
C PRO A 269 15.40 -1.99 -8.60
N ILE A 270 14.93 -2.93 -9.40
CA ILE A 270 15.72 -4.06 -9.88
C ILE A 270 16.01 -3.90 -11.38
N SER A 271 17.11 -4.54 -11.81
CA SER A 271 17.58 -4.58 -13.20
C SER A 271 17.83 -3.22 -13.86
N ASP A 272 18.36 -3.23 -15.08
CA ASP A 272 18.57 -2.03 -15.90
C ASP A 272 17.26 -1.32 -16.27
N LYS A 273 16.13 -2.03 -16.19
CA LYS A 273 14.80 -1.47 -16.43
C LYS A 273 14.35 -0.55 -15.30
N ARG A 274 15.03 -0.58 -14.14
CA ARG A 274 14.72 0.22 -12.94
C ARG A 274 13.26 0.12 -12.52
N ARG A 275 12.73 -1.10 -12.40
CA ARG A 275 11.35 -1.38 -11.99
C ARG A 275 11.29 -1.86 -10.55
N CYS A 276 10.23 -1.45 -9.85
CA CYS A 276 10.04 -1.74 -8.42
C CYS A 276 8.86 -2.71 -8.21
N PRO A 277 9.04 -4.04 -8.34
CA PRO A 277 7.94 -4.98 -8.13
C PRO A 277 7.44 -5.02 -6.68
N LEU A 278 8.28 -4.65 -5.70
CA LEU A 278 7.85 -4.47 -4.32
C LEU A 278 6.94 -3.24 -4.13
N GLY A 279 6.78 -2.40 -5.16
CA GLY A 279 6.06 -1.14 -5.07
C GLY A 279 6.82 -0.10 -4.28
N ARG A 280 6.08 0.79 -3.62
CA ARG A 280 6.62 1.81 -2.72
C ARG A 280 6.61 1.28 -1.29
N GLU A 281 7.75 1.38 -0.63
CA GLU A 281 8.04 0.85 0.70
C GLU A 281 8.21 2.00 1.71
N THR A 282 8.28 1.72 3.00
CA THR A 282 8.51 2.74 4.04
C THR A 282 9.90 2.63 4.64
N SER A 283 10.66 3.72 4.58
CA SER A 283 11.94 3.93 5.26
C SER A 283 11.84 4.93 6.40
N ILE A 284 12.80 4.89 7.32
CA ILE A 284 12.89 5.81 8.48
C ILE A 284 14.31 6.41 8.55
N ALA A 285 14.40 7.67 8.93
CA ALA A 285 15.65 8.33 9.25
C ALA A 285 15.55 9.17 10.52
N GLU A 286 16.69 9.32 11.23
CA GLU A 286 16.79 10.22 12.37
C GLU A 286 16.96 11.67 11.88
N VAL A 287 16.21 12.60 12.52
CA VAL A 287 16.21 14.02 12.22
C VAL A 287 16.83 14.80 13.38
N VAL A 288 17.70 15.74 13.06
CA VAL A 288 18.30 16.69 14.00
C VAL A 288 17.86 18.11 13.67
N TRP A 289 17.71 18.95 14.70
CA TRP A 289 17.30 20.33 14.55
C TRP A 289 18.52 21.26 14.68
N ILE A 290 18.75 22.11 13.68
CA ILE A 290 19.84 23.10 13.65
C ILE A 290 19.23 24.45 13.24
N ASP A 291 19.38 25.48 14.08
CA ASP A 291 18.81 26.82 13.85
C ASP A 291 17.30 26.78 13.53
N ASP A 292 16.58 25.94 14.28
CA ASP A 292 15.16 25.65 14.07
C ASP A 292 14.80 25.13 12.67
N TRP A 293 15.71 24.42 12.02
CA TRP A 293 15.45 23.65 10.79
C TRP A 293 15.74 22.16 10.98
N PRO A 294 14.88 21.27 10.43
CA PRO A 294 15.13 19.84 10.48
C PRO A 294 16.15 19.42 9.41
N TYR A 295 17.09 18.57 9.76
CA TYR A 295 18.06 17.94 8.87
C TYR A 295 18.10 16.44 9.15
N LEU A 296 18.44 15.63 8.15
CA LEU A 296 18.88 14.27 8.43
C LEU A 296 20.11 14.32 9.36
N LYS A 297 20.28 13.29 10.18
CA LYS A 297 21.37 13.25 11.18
C LYS A 297 22.76 13.46 10.59
N ASP A 298 23.00 12.95 9.39
CA ASP A 298 24.26 13.13 8.64
C ASP A 298 24.33 14.45 7.86
N LYS A 299 23.26 15.26 7.92
CA LYS A 299 23.10 16.55 7.22
C LYS A 299 23.11 16.45 5.68
N GLY A 300 23.03 15.24 5.15
CA GLY A 300 22.81 14.97 3.71
C GLY A 300 21.33 15.05 3.35
N LEU A 301 21.03 14.68 2.11
CA LEU A 301 19.65 14.54 1.58
C LEU A 301 19.33 13.09 1.22
N GLU A 302 20.34 12.23 1.12
CA GLU A 302 20.18 10.84 0.68
C GLU A 302 19.55 9.97 1.78
N PRO A 303 18.60 9.09 1.42
CA PRO A 303 18.01 8.17 2.39
C PRO A 303 19.06 7.21 2.96
N PRO A 304 19.19 7.09 4.30
CA PRO A 304 20.16 6.19 4.91
C PRO A 304 19.76 4.72 4.68
N LEU A 305 20.75 3.86 4.41
CA LEU A 305 20.53 2.42 4.27
C LEU A 305 20.23 1.75 5.61
N GLU A 306 20.71 2.33 6.71
CA GLU A 306 20.51 1.84 8.06
C GLU A 306 20.57 2.98 9.09
N PHE A 307 19.97 2.74 10.26
CA PHE A 307 19.96 3.70 11.36
C PHE A 307 19.97 3.01 12.73
N VAL A 308 20.17 3.78 13.81
CA VAL A 308 20.14 3.29 15.19
C VAL A 308 18.79 3.64 15.82
N GLY A 309 17.89 2.67 15.89
CA GLY A 309 16.60 2.80 16.59
C GLY A 309 16.69 2.39 18.07
N TYR A 310 15.64 1.74 18.57
CA TYR A 310 15.52 1.36 19.99
C TYR A 310 15.66 -0.15 20.23
N GLY A 311 15.86 -0.96 19.19
CA GLY A 311 16.00 -2.40 19.27
C GLY A 311 16.69 -3.00 18.04
N ASP A 312 16.75 -4.32 18.02
CA ASP A 312 17.31 -5.09 16.91
C ASP A 312 16.19 -5.76 16.12
N LYS A 313 16.39 -5.88 14.80
CA LYS A 313 15.44 -6.55 13.90
C LYS A 313 15.40 -8.05 14.18
N LEU A 314 14.19 -8.56 14.40
CA LEU A 314 13.94 -10.00 14.44
C LEU A 314 13.71 -10.48 13.00
N GLU A 315 14.50 -11.45 12.56
CA GLU A 315 14.33 -12.06 11.24
C GLU A 315 13.25 -13.14 11.29
N ASN A 316 12.26 -13.04 10.42
CA ASN A 316 11.32 -14.11 10.18
C ASN A 316 11.29 -14.38 8.68
N LYS A 317 11.84 -15.53 8.28
CA LYS A 317 11.93 -15.92 6.87
C LYS A 317 10.76 -16.79 6.41
N LEU A 318 10.08 -17.44 7.34
CA LEU A 318 8.99 -18.37 7.02
C LEU A 318 7.68 -17.90 7.64
N TYR A 319 6.67 -17.72 6.79
CA TYR A 319 5.29 -17.44 7.14
C TYR A 319 4.42 -18.61 6.68
N GLU A 320 3.97 -19.42 7.64
CA GLU A 320 3.00 -20.47 7.40
C GLU A 320 1.66 -20.05 7.99
N TYR A 321 0.64 -19.98 7.14
CA TYR A 321 -0.69 -19.52 7.52
C TYR A 321 -1.64 -20.72 7.61
N ARG A 322 -2.24 -20.84 8.78
CA ARG A 322 -3.46 -21.59 9.02
C ARG A 322 -4.59 -20.58 9.09
N PHE A 323 -5.69 -20.83 8.42
CA PHE A 323 -6.68 -19.81 8.11
C PHE A 323 -7.56 -19.37 9.30
N ASP A 324 -7.51 -20.08 10.42
CA ASP A 324 -8.05 -19.69 11.72
C ASP A 324 -7.16 -18.72 12.52
N ASP A 325 -5.93 -18.47 12.06
CA ASP A 325 -4.95 -17.59 12.69
C ASP A 325 -5.26 -16.11 12.46
N GLU A 326 -5.15 -15.31 13.52
CA GLU A 326 -5.24 -13.85 13.45
C GLU A 326 -4.18 -13.22 12.53
N LYS A 327 -3.02 -13.85 12.38
CA LYS A 327 -1.96 -13.40 11.46
C LYS A 327 -2.42 -13.45 10.01
N PHE A 328 -3.14 -14.51 9.61
CA PHE A 328 -3.74 -14.59 8.29
C PHE A 328 -4.66 -13.40 8.02
N LYS A 329 -5.56 -13.06 8.95
CA LYS A 329 -6.51 -11.95 8.81
C LYS A 329 -5.84 -10.57 8.72
N LYS A 330 -4.63 -10.43 9.29
CA LYS A 330 -3.86 -9.18 9.26
C LYS A 330 -3.01 -9.03 7.99
N ASP A 331 -2.49 -10.13 7.44
CA ASP A 331 -1.54 -10.12 6.32
C ASP A 331 -2.23 -10.23 4.96
N PHE A 332 -3.38 -10.92 4.88
CA PHE A 332 -4.11 -11.10 3.63
C PHE A 332 -5.11 -9.97 3.39
N MET A 333 -5.24 -9.63 2.12
CA MET A 333 -6.13 -8.57 1.64
C MET A 333 -6.97 -9.11 0.47
N SER A 334 -8.11 -8.49 0.27
CA SER A 334 -8.98 -8.68 -0.89
C SER A 334 -9.04 -7.41 -1.74
N LEU A 335 -9.88 -7.37 -2.77
CA LEU A 335 -10.04 -6.19 -3.62
C LEU A 335 -11.41 -5.53 -3.37
N ARG A 336 -11.37 -4.23 -3.03
CA ARG A 336 -12.52 -3.30 -2.98
C ARG A 336 -13.61 -3.65 -1.98
N ARG A 337 -13.64 -4.86 -1.46
CA ARG A 337 -14.64 -5.38 -0.51
C ARG A 337 -14.08 -6.58 0.27
N PRO A 338 -14.69 -6.99 1.37
CA PRO A 338 -14.33 -8.24 2.05
C PRO A 338 -14.40 -9.43 1.10
N ALA A 339 -13.44 -10.34 1.20
CA ALA A 339 -13.50 -11.63 0.52
C ALA A 339 -14.63 -12.49 1.09
N GLU A 340 -15.24 -13.31 0.25
CA GLU A 340 -16.27 -14.26 0.63
C GLU A 340 -15.66 -15.66 0.81
N TYR A 341 -15.47 -16.05 2.05
CA TYR A 341 -14.91 -17.35 2.42
C TYR A 341 -15.48 -17.86 3.74
N GLU A 342 -15.30 -19.13 4.01
CA GLU A 342 -15.55 -19.75 5.31
C GLU A 342 -14.38 -20.65 5.73
N ILE A 343 -14.19 -20.85 7.02
CA ILE A 343 -13.24 -21.80 7.57
C ILE A 343 -14.00 -23.08 7.91
N LEU A 344 -13.58 -24.18 7.28
CA LEU A 344 -14.19 -25.49 7.46
C LEU A 344 -13.71 -26.14 8.77
N GLU A 345 -14.45 -27.16 9.26
CA GLU A 345 -14.12 -27.90 10.49
C GLU A 345 -12.70 -28.54 10.44
N ASN A 346 -12.22 -28.90 9.25
CA ASN A 346 -10.88 -29.45 9.05
C ASN A 346 -9.78 -28.37 8.94
N GLY A 347 -10.10 -27.09 9.17
CA GLY A 347 -9.18 -25.95 9.10
C GLY A 347 -8.90 -25.44 7.68
N ALA A 348 -9.49 -26.02 6.65
CA ALA A 348 -9.36 -25.50 5.29
C ALA A 348 -10.18 -24.22 5.10
N LEU A 349 -9.71 -23.32 4.25
CA LEU A 349 -10.42 -22.13 3.81
C LEU A 349 -11.16 -22.43 2.51
N ARG A 350 -12.48 -22.35 2.54
CA ARG A 350 -13.32 -22.39 1.34
C ARG A 350 -13.48 -21.00 0.77
N LEU A 351 -12.86 -20.74 -0.38
CA LEU A 351 -12.97 -19.49 -1.12
C LEU A 351 -14.02 -19.64 -2.22
N TYR A 352 -15.05 -18.80 -2.19
CA TYR A 352 -16.15 -18.88 -3.15
C TYR A 352 -15.79 -18.26 -4.50
N GLY A 353 -16.19 -18.90 -5.60
CA GLY A 353 -16.01 -18.38 -6.95
C GLY A 353 -16.89 -17.16 -7.20
N ARG A 354 -16.29 -16.08 -7.70
CA ARG A 354 -16.97 -14.84 -8.08
C ARG A 354 -16.47 -14.37 -9.43
N GLN A 355 -16.61 -13.07 -9.73
CA GLN A 355 -16.29 -12.47 -11.02
C GLN A 355 -14.81 -12.65 -11.40
N SER A 356 -14.52 -12.39 -12.67
CA SER A 356 -13.18 -12.54 -13.26
C SER A 356 -12.13 -11.59 -12.66
N LEU A 357 -10.87 -11.88 -12.94
CA LEU A 357 -9.72 -11.05 -12.54
C LEU A 357 -9.73 -9.63 -13.13
N MET A 358 -10.58 -9.34 -14.11
CA MET A 358 -10.73 -8.03 -14.74
C MET A 358 -11.86 -7.18 -14.13
N SER A 359 -12.66 -7.73 -13.23
CA SER A 359 -13.79 -7.02 -12.61
C SER A 359 -13.32 -6.05 -11.52
N ASN A 360 -13.96 -4.87 -11.46
CA ASN A 360 -13.80 -3.90 -10.36
C ASN A 360 -14.91 -4.01 -9.30
N HIS A 361 -15.74 -5.06 -9.36
CA HIS A 361 -16.93 -5.14 -8.51
C HIS A 361 -16.90 -6.29 -7.51
N HIS A 362 -16.68 -7.51 -7.97
CA HIS A 362 -16.81 -8.69 -7.12
C HIS A 362 -15.79 -9.77 -7.46
N GLN A 363 -14.52 -9.39 -7.55
CA GLN A 363 -13.41 -10.35 -7.54
C GLN A 363 -13.34 -11.01 -6.16
N ASN A 364 -12.99 -12.29 -6.11
CA ASN A 364 -12.78 -12.97 -4.84
C ASN A 364 -11.38 -13.58 -4.78
N ILE A 365 -10.50 -12.81 -4.16
CA ILE A 365 -9.09 -13.15 -3.96
C ILE A 365 -8.72 -12.93 -2.49
N LEU A 366 -7.72 -13.66 -2.05
CA LEU A 366 -7.03 -13.45 -0.78
C LEU A 366 -5.53 -13.48 -1.08
N VAL A 367 -4.90 -12.31 -1.03
CA VAL A 367 -3.51 -12.11 -1.43
C VAL A 367 -2.73 -11.39 -0.34
N ARG A 368 -1.44 -11.68 -0.24
CA ARG A 368 -0.49 -10.96 0.59
C ARG A 368 0.52 -10.20 -0.26
N ARG A 369 1.14 -9.17 0.31
CA ARG A 369 2.23 -8.42 -0.31
C ARG A 369 3.43 -9.32 -0.59
N GLN A 370 4.05 -9.13 -1.75
CA GLN A 370 5.44 -9.54 -1.94
C GLN A 370 6.33 -8.61 -1.10
N THR A 371 7.18 -9.16 -0.25
CA THR A 371 8.05 -8.40 0.67
C THR A 371 9.53 -8.59 0.39
N ASP A 372 9.88 -9.54 -0.48
CA ASP A 372 11.25 -9.98 -0.75
C ASP A 372 11.49 -10.09 -2.27
N PHE A 373 12.71 -9.86 -2.72
CA PHE A 373 13.08 -10.08 -4.13
C PHE A 373 13.30 -11.56 -4.45
N LYS A 374 13.62 -12.35 -3.42
CA LYS A 374 13.76 -13.81 -3.53
C LYS A 374 12.82 -14.47 -2.54
N PHE A 375 11.85 -15.20 -3.06
CA PHE A 375 10.88 -15.91 -2.20
C PHE A 375 10.28 -17.13 -2.89
N GLU A 376 9.68 -17.99 -2.08
CA GLU A 376 8.74 -19.01 -2.50
C GLU A 376 7.37 -18.78 -1.86
N ALA A 377 6.30 -18.94 -2.65
CA ALA A 377 4.93 -18.96 -2.15
C ALA A 377 4.26 -20.27 -2.58
N GLU A 378 3.61 -20.95 -1.64
CA GLU A 378 3.07 -22.28 -1.83
C GLU A 378 1.68 -22.41 -1.20
N THR A 379 0.80 -23.14 -1.88
CA THR A 379 -0.52 -23.50 -1.36
C THR A 379 -0.93 -24.90 -1.80
N CYS A 380 -1.86 -25.49 -1.08
CA CYS A 380 -2.52 -26.75 -1.45
C CYS A 380 -4.02 -26.51 -1.53
N LEU A 381 -4.62 -26.91 -2.64
CA LEU A 381 -6.07 -26.77 -2.80
C LEU A 381 -6.73 -28.02 -3.39
N GLU A 382 -8.03 -28.08 -3.20
CA GLU A 382 -8.94 -29.01 -3.88
C GLU A 382 -10.03 -28.22 -4.61
N PHE A 383 -10.25 -28.54 -5.89
CA PHE A 383 -11.21 -27.87 -6.75
C PHE A 383 -11.96 -28.90 -7.61
N ASN A 384 -13.28 -29.05 -7.39
CA ASN A 384 -14.06 -30.16 -7.91
C ASN A 384 -15.21 -29.73 -8.85
N PHE A 385 -14.92 -28.79 -9.78
CA PHE A 385 -15.89 -28.31 -10.76
C PHE A 385 -15.45 -28.65 -12.19
N ASN A 386 -16.42 -28.95 -13.03
CA ASN A 386 -16.21 -29.47 -14.38
C ASN A 386 -16.74 -28.49 -15.43
N HIS A 387 -16.19 -27.29 -15.45
CA HIS A 387 -16.56 -26.25 -16.41
C HIS A 387 -15.40 -25.26 -16.60
N PHE A 388 -15.10 -24.85 -17.83
CA PHE A 388 -13.95 -23.97 -18.15
C PHE A 388 -14.08 -22.56 -17.56
N GLN A 389 -15.29 -22.07 -17.30
CA GLN A 389 -15.52 -20.76 -16.66
C GLN A 389 -15.39 -20.78 -15.13
N LYS A 390 -15.11 -21.96 -14.55
CA LYS A 390 -14.84 -22.14 -13.13
C LYS A 390 -13.37 -22.47 -12.93
N MET A 391 -12.67 -21.70 -12.11
CA MET A 391 -11.23 -21.85 -11.91
C MET A 391 -10.77 -21.38 -10.54
N ALA A 392 -9.71 -22.04 -10.04
CA ALA A 392 -9.08 -21.67 -8.79
C ALA A 392 -7.60 -21.97 -8.82
N GLY A 393 -6.80 -21.27 -8.01
CA GLY A 393 -5.37 -21.51 -7.97
C GLY A 393 -4.55 -20.42 -7.29
N LEU A 394 -3.28 -20.32 -7.72
CA LEU A 394 -2.27 -19.41 -7.20
C LEU A 394 -2.14 -18.19 -8.11
N LEU A 395 -2.43 -17.01 -7.56
CA LEU A 395 -2.41 -15.73 -8.25
C LEU A 395 -1.14 -14.95 -7.89
N TYR A 396 -0.46 -14.39 -8.89
CA TYR A 396 0.63 -13.43 -8.74
C TYR A 396 0.31 -12.20 -9.58
N ARG A 397 0.04 -11.07 -8.92
CA ARG A 397 -0.56 -9.91 -9.57
C ARG A 397 0.01 -8.59 -9.10
N TYR A 398 -0.09 -7.59 -9.97
CA TYR A 398 0.05 -6.17 -9.68
C TYR A 398 -1.33 -5.47 -9.73
N ASP A 399 -1.98 -5.49 -10.88
CA ASP A 399 -3.33 -4.94 -11.12
C ASP A 399 -4.15 -5.82 -12.08
N GLU A 400 -5.30 -5.36 -12.54
CA GLU A 400 -6.15 -6.08 -13.47
C GLU A 400 -5.48 -6.30 -14.83
N LEU A 401 -4.54 -5.41 -15.23
CA LEU A 401 -3.87 -5.44 -16.53
C LEU A 401 -2.53 -6.18 -16.52
N ASN A 402 -1.99 -6.51 -15.32
CA ASN A 402 -0.66 -7.12 -15.18
C ASN A 402 -0.71 -8.21 -14.10
N GLN A 403 -0.84 -9.47 -14.52
CA GLN A 403 -0.98 -10.59 -13.59
C GLN A 403 -0.76 -11.95 -14.24
N TYR A 404 -0.39 -12.92 -13.40
CA TYR A 404 -0.19 -14.33 -13.72
C TYR A 404 -1.08 -15.17 -12.82
N PHE A 405 -1.85 -16.08 -13.40
CA PHE A 405 -2.73 -16.97 -12.64
C PHE A 405 -2.47 -18.43 -13.01
N LEU A 406 -1.78 -19.15 -12.15
CA LEU A 406 -1.66 -20.61 -12.24
C LEU A 406 -2.95 -21.21 -11.71
N ARG A 407 -3.79 -21.75 -12.61
CA ARG A 407 -5.16 -22.13 -12.30
C ARG A 407 -5.48 -23.57 -12.65
N ILE A 408 -6.34 -24.19 -11.85
CA ILE A 408 -7.06 -25.41 -12.19
C ILE A 408 -8.39 -25.00 -12.82
N SER A 409 -8.77 -25.69 -13.90
CA SER A 409 -10.07 -25.55 -14.56
C SER A 409 -10.44 -26.87 -15.24
N TYR A 410 -11.35 -26.85 -16.18
CA TYR A 410 -11.82 -28.03 -16.90
C TYR A 410 -11.70 -27.84 -18.40
N ASP A 411 -11.18 -28.85 -19.10
CA ASP A 411 -11.15 -28.92 -20.56
C ASP A 411 -12.29 -29.85 -21.04
N GLU A 412 -13.36 -29.26 -21.58
CA GLU A 412 -14.52 -30.00 -22.04
C GLU A 412 -14.21 -30.93 -23.22
N ASN A 413 -13.21 -30.58 -24.07
CA ASN A 413 -12.82 -31.38 -25.21
C ASN A 413 -12.12 -32.69 -24.77
N LYS A 414 -11.34 -32.60 -23.71
CA LYS A 414 -10.63 -33.73 -23.09
C LYS A 414 -11.47 -34.45 -22.05
N GLY A 415 -12.48 -33.77 -21.49
CA GLY A 415 -13.33 -34.30 -20.42
C GLY A 415 -12.60 -34.44 -19.09
N GLU A 416 -11.62 -33.61 -18.79
CA GLU A 416 -10.76 -33.71 -17.61
C GLU A 416 -10.37 -32.36 -17.01
N LYS A 417 -9.98 -32.38 -15.72
CA LYS A 417 -9.41 -31.22 -15.05
C LYS A 417 -7.99 -30.96 -15.51
N CYS A 418 -7.72 -29.69 -15.80
CA CYS A 418 -6.44 -29.24 -16.31
C CYS A 418 -5.86 -28.08 -15.50
N LEU A 419 -4.54 -28.06 -15.40
CA LEU A 419 -3.73 -26.96 -14.88
C LEU A 419 -3.17 -26.15 -16.04
N GLY A 420 -3.29 -24.82 -15.98
CA GLY A 420 -2.73 -23.92 -16.98
C GLY A 420 -2.39 -22.57 -16.40
N ILE A 421 -1.70 -21.74 -17.18
CA ILE A 421 -1.39 -20.36 -16.80
C ILE A 421 -2.24 -19.42 -17.65
N LEU A 422 -2.91 -18.48 -16.98
CA LEU A 422 -3.45 -17.28 -17.62
C LEU A 422 -2.48 -16.14 -17.39
N VAL A 423 -2.12 -15.43 -18.44
CA VAL A 423 -1.26 -14.25 -18.41
C VAL A 423 -2.05 -13.07 -18.92
N ILE A 424 -2.07 -11.98 -18.13
CA ILE A 424 -2.56 -10.69 -18.56
C ILE A 424 -1.36 -9.75 -18.47
N ASN A 425 -0.97 -9.17 -19.60
CA ASN A 425 0.19 -8.30 -19.73
C ASN A 425 -0.24 -7.03 -20.46
N ASN A 426 -0.31 -5.93 -19.73
CA ASN A 426 -0.80 -4.64 -20.22
C ASN A 426 -2.19 -4.74 -20.87
N GLY A 427 -3.03 -5.63 -20.31
CA GLY A 427 -4.39 -5.93 -20.78
C GLY A 427 -4.46 -6.99 -21.88
N GLU A 428 -3.35 -7.41 -22.47
CA GLU A 428 -3.32 -8.50 -23.44
C GLU A 428 -3.37 -9.86 -22.75
N PHE A 429 -4.30 -10.70 -23.18
CA PHE A 429 -4.52 -12.03 -22.61
C PHE A 429 -3.80 -13.11 -23.40
N SER A 430 -3.21 -14.07 -22.69
CA SER A 430 -2.66 -15.29 -23.30
C SER A 430 -2.73 -16.51 -22.38
N MET A 431 -2.72 -17.69 -23.00
CA MET A 431 -2.53 -19.01 -22.37
C MET A 431 -1.26 -19.63 -23.00
N PRO A 432 -0.07 -19.36 -22.43
CA PRO A 432 1.20 -19.60 -23.10
C PRO A 432 1.65 -21.06 -23.12
N ILE A 433 0.97 -21.96 -22.41
CA ILE A 433 1.31 -23.39 -22.34
C ILE A 433 0.10 -24.26 -22.70
N GLU A 434 0.37 -25.48 -23.14
CA GLU A 434 -0.66 -26.51 -23.21
C GLU A 434 -1.14 -26.87 -21.80
N GLU A 435 -2.44 -27.08 -21.67
CA GLU A 435 -3.05 -27.45 -20.39
C GLU A 435 -2.64 -28.85 -19.96
N ILE A 436 -2.22 -28.98 -18.71
CA ILE A 436 -1.67 -30.18 -18.09
C ILE A 436 -2.79 -30.91 -17.35
N PRO A 437 -3.12 -32.17 -17.70
CA PRO A 437 -4.10 -32.96 -16.98
C PRO A 437 -3.68 -33.16 -15.52
N VAL A 438 -4.60 -32.90 -14.58
CA VAL A 438 -4.31 -33.02 -13.16
C VAL A 438 -5.22 -33.99 -12.42
N GLY A 439 -6.39 -34.37 -12.99
CA GLY A 439 -7.35 -35.27 -12.36
C GLY A 439 -7.93 -34.74 -11.07
N ASP A 440 -8.55 -35.62 -10.28
CA ASP A 440 -9.21 -35.27 -9.02
C ASP A 440 -8.25 -35.24 -7.82
N GLY A 441 -8.72 -34.63 -6.73
CA GLY A 441 -8.04 -34.56 -5.44
C GLY A 441 -7.20 -33.29 -5.25
N LYS A 442 -6.37 -33.35 -4.22
CA LYS A 442 -5.48 -32.23 -3.85
C LYS A 442 -4.40 -31.99 -4.87
N ILE A 443 -4.13 -30.70 -5.08
CA ILE A 443 -2.99 -30.26 -5.88
C ILE A 443 -2.23 -29.17 -5.10
N TYR A 444 -0.92 -29.21 -5.22
CA TYR A 444 -0.02 -28.27 -4.61
C TYR A 444 0.53 -27.35 -5.69
N LEU A 445 0.47 -26.05 -5.46
CA LEU A 445 0.95 -25.02 -6.39
C LEU A 445 2.03 -24.19 -5.70
N LYS A 446 3.09 -23.86 -6.43
CA LYS A 446 4.19 -23.06 -5.93
C LYS A 446 4.62 -22.03 -6.96
N LEU A 447 4.95 -20.84 -6.47
CA LEU A 447 5.66 -19.78 -7.17
C LEU A 447 7.04 -19.62 -6.54
N LYS A 448 8.09 -19.60 -7.33
CA LYS A 448 9.44 -19.19 -6.92
C LYS A 448 9.84 -17.97 -7.72
N VAL A 449 10.32 -16.95 -7.00
CA VAL A 449 10.77 -15.68 -7.58
C VAL A 449 12.21 -15.43 -7.16
N GLU A 450 13.01 -14.94 -8.12
CA GLU A 450 14.37 -14.50 -7.92
C GLU A 450 14.61 -13.24 -8.76
N PHE A 451 14.51 -12.06 -8.13
CA PHE A 451 14.58 -10.73 -8.74
C PHE A 451 13.57 -10.55 -9.87
N GLU A 452 14.03 -10.40 -11.14
CA GLU A 452 13.17 -10.18 -12.30
C GLU A 452 12.55 -11.45 -12.87
N LYS A 453 12.89 -12.63 -12.35
CA LYS A 453 12.44 -13.93 -12.90
C LYS A 453 11.61 -14.69 -11.90
N GLY A 454 10.58 -15.35 -12.40
CA GLY A 454 9.76 -16.26 -11.63
C GLY A 454 9.44 -17.55 -12.37
N LYS A 455 9.09 -18.59 -11.63
CA LYS A 455 8.66 -19.90 -12.11
C LYS A 455 7.51 -20.45 -11.30
N PHE A 456 6.56 -21.06 -11.97
CA PHE A 456 5.53 -21.85 -11.31
C PHE A 456 5.88 -23.34 -11.29
N PHE A 457 5.39 -24.01 -10.25
CA PHE A 457 5.51 -25.45 -10.06
C PHE A 457 4.19 -26.03 -9.57
N TYR A 458 3.98 -27.32 -9.86
CA TYR A 458 2.87 -28.08 -9.28
C TYR A 458 3.34 -29.43 -8.77
N SER A 459 2.57 -30.00 -7.83
CA SER A 459 2.80 -31.33 -7.28
C SER A 459 1.49 -32.01 -6.93
N LYS A 460 1.47 -33.34 -6.97
CA LYS A 460 0.33 -34.17 -6.53
C LYS A 460 0.45 -34.63 -5.08
N ASP A 461 1.64 -34.62 -4.54
CA ASP A 461 1.97 -35.17 -3.22
C ASP A 461 2.62 -34.14 -2.28
N GLY A 462 2.93 -32.93 -2.78
CA GLY A 462 3.64 -31.89 -2.06
C GLY A 462 5.15 -32.14 -1.88
N LEU A 463 5.68 -33.21 -2.44
CA LEU A 463 7.08 -33.64 -2.32
C LEU A 463 7.79 -33.61 -3.68
N ASN A 464 7.16 -34.14 -4.70
CA ASN A 464 7.71 -34.20 -6.06
C ASN A 464 7.13 -33.08 -6.92
N TRP A 465 7.97 -32.07 -7.22
CA TRP A 465 7.57 -30.87 -7.92
C TRP A 465 7.89 -30.93 -9.39
N ASN A 466 6.92 -30.56 -10.23
CA ASN A 466 7.06 -30.41 -11.67
C ASN A 466 7.09 -28.91 -11.99
N GLU A 467 8.12 -28.47 -12.70
CA GLU A 467 8.22 -27.10 -13.19
C GLU A 467 7.25 -26.88 -14.36
N ILE A 468 6.56 -25.75 -14.34
CA ILE A 468 5.74 -25.30 -15.48
C ILE A 468 6.66 -24.63 -16.51
N PRO A 469 6.61 -25.02 -17.79
CA PRO A 469 7.53 -24.53 -18.82
C PRO A 469 7.19 -23.11 -19.31
N TYR A 470 7.19 -22.17 -18.38
CA TYR A 470 6.93 -20.75 -18.63
C TYR A 470 7.77 -19.86 -17.72
N ASP A 471 8.47 -18.89 -18.30
CA ASP A 471 9.26 -17.89 -17.56
C ASP A 471 8.41 -16.65 -17.25
N ILE A 472 8.27 -16.34 -15.98
CA ILE A 472 7.57 -15.15 -15.49
C ILE A 472 8.53 -13.95 -15.53
N ASP A 473 8.16 -12.87 -16.22
CA ASP A 473 8.81 -11.56 -16.08
C ASP A 473 8.19 -10.80 -14.89
N VAL A 474 8.87 -10.81 -13.75
CA VAL A 474 8.43 -10.13 -12.53
C VAL A 474 8.35 -8.61 -12.72
N THR A 475 9.13 -8.06 -13.64
CA THR A 475 9.23 -6.61 -13.85
C THR A 475 7.95 -5.99 -14.41
N ILE A 476 7.04 -6.78 -15.00
CA ILE A 476 5.73 -6.27 -15.43
C ILE A 476 4.77 -6.00 -14.26
N LEU A 477 5.10 -6.50 -13.07
CA LEU A 477 4.32 -6.30 -11.85
C LEU A 477 4.87 -5.11 -11.06
N SER A 478 4.94 -3.92 -11.69
CA SER A 478 5.53 -2.72 -11.11
C SER A 478 4.83 -1.45 -11.56
N ASP A 479 4.93 -0.40 -10.72
CA ASP A 479 4.39 0.93 -11.01
C ASP A 479 4.86 1.46 -12.37
N GLU A 480 6.15 1.30 -12.67
CA GLU A 480 6.79 1.81 -13.89
C GLU A 480 6.36 1.09 -15.16
N TYR A 481 5.84 -0.14 -15.04
CA TYR A 481 5.34 -0.88 -16.20
C TYR A 481 3.86 -0.62 -16.47
N ALA A 482 3.09 -0.43 -15.41
CA ALA A 482 1.65 -0.22 -15.51
C ALA A 482 1.31 1.00 -16.37
N ASN A 483 0.26 0.90 -17.18
CA ASN A 483 -0.24 2.01 -18.01
C ASN A 483 -1.75 2.21 -17.76
N PRO A 484 -2.19 3.39 -17.24
CA PRO A 484 -1.35 4.47 -16.71
C PRO A 484 -0.47 4.00 -15.54
N LEU A 485 0.53 4.82 -15.17
CA LEU A 485 1.43 4.58 -14.03
C LEU A 485 0.63 4.08 -12.81
N GLY A 486 1.08 3.00 -12.20
CA GLY A 486 0.42 2.44 -11.03
C GLY A 486 1.01 2.94 -9.71
N PHE A 487 0.37 2.57 -8.59
CA PHE A 487 0.76 3.04 -7.26
C PHE A 487 0.80 1.93 -6.21
N THR A 488 0.73 0.66 -6.62
CA THR A 488 0.67 -0.47 -5.70
C THR A 488 2.00 -1.25 -5.65
N GLY A 489 1.98 -2.54 -5.68
CA GLY A 489 3.11 -3.45 -5.71
C GLY A 489 2.62 -4.85 -6.06
N ALA A 490 3.51 -5.81 -6.19
CA ALA A 490 3.15 -7.18 -6.47
C ALA A 490 2.57 -7.88 -5.23
N PHE A 491 1.55 -8.70 -5.48
CA PHE A 491 0.87 -9.53 -4.49
C PHE A 491 0.82 -10.98 -4.95
N VAL A 492 0.85 -11.91 -4.00
CA VAL A 492 0.71 -13.34 -4.25
C VAL A 492 -0.34 -13.95 -3.32
N GLY A 493 -1.14 -14.89 -3.83
CA GLY A 493 -2.16 -15.54 -3.00
C GLY A 493 -3.14 -16.43 -3.75
N MET A 494 -4.32 -16.55 -3.20
CA MET A 494 -5.38 -17.48 -3.58
C MET A 494 -6.48 -16.76 -4.36
N CYS A 495 -7.05 -17.43 -5.35
CA CYS A 495 -8.15 -16.89 -6.15
C CYS A 495 -9.13 -17.99 -6.54
N CYS A 496 -10.43 -17.66 -6.54
CA CYS A 496 -11.48 -18.51 -7.08
C CYS A 496 -12.43 -17.68 -7.96
N ILE A 497 -12.65 -18.16 -9.18
CA ILE A 497 -13.49 -17.51 -10.20
C ILE A 497 -14.60 -18.45 -10.61
N ASP A 498 -15.81 -17.91 -10.75
CA ASP A 498 -16.96 -18.57 -11.36
C ASP A 498 -17.72 -17.55 -12.21
N MET A 499 -17.62 -17.68 -13.52
CA MET A 499 -18.31 -16.82 -14.48
C MET A 499 -19.58 -17.48 -15.05
N GLN A 500 -20.05 -18.57 -14.43
CA GLN A 500 -21.23 -19.31 -14.87
C GLN A 500 -22.44 -19.04 -13.98
N ASP A 501 -22.38 -19.41 -12.70
CA ASP A 501 -23.54 -19.43 -11.80
C ASP A 501 -23.21 -19.11 -10.32
N TYR A 502 -21.94 -18.80 -10.02
CA TYR A 502 -21.41 -18.53 -8.68
C TYR A 502 -21.54 -19.69 -7.68
N SER A 503 -21.67 -20.93 -8.17
CA SER A 503 -21.75 -22.13 -7.33
C SER A 503 -20.40 -22.73 -6.96
N ALA A 504 -19.33 -22.33 -7.68
CA ALA A 504 -18.00 -22.88 -7.46
C ALA A 504 -17.34 -22.35 -6.17
N TYR A 505 -16.49 -23.19 -5.64
CA TYR A 505 -15.58 -22.85 -4.54
C TYR A 505 -14.30 -23.69 -4.64
N ALA A 506 -13.26 -23.22 -3.96
CA ALA A 506 -12.02 -23.96 -3.79
C ALA A 506 -11.67 -24.08 -2.32
N ASP A 507 -11.29 -25.28 -1.87
CA ASP A 507 -10.86 -25.54 -0.51
C ASP A 507 -9.34 -25.48 -0.42
N TYR A 508 -8.80 -24.44 0.20
CA TYR A 508 -7.37 -24.23 0.43
C TYR A 508 -7.00 -24.77 1.81
N TYR A 509 -5.92 -25.56 1.91
CA TYR A 509 -5.52 -26.23 3.14
C TYR A 509 -4.46 -25.47 3.93
N TYR A 510 -3.64 -24.66 3.27
CA TYR A 510 -2.65 -23.74 3.85
C TYR A 510 -2.17 -22.74 2.81
N PHE A 511 -1.48 -21.71 3.28
CA PHE A 511 -0.66 -20.85 2.46
C PHE A 511 0.70 -20.66 3.15
N LYS A 512 1.78 -20.74 2.39
CA LYS A 512 3.15 -20.59 2.87
C LYS A 512 3.85 -19.52 2.05
N TYR A 513 4.63 -18.68 2.71
CA TYR A 513 5.53 -17.72 2.10
C TYR A 513 6.88 -17.79 2.78
N GLU A 514 7.94 -17.99 2.03
CA GLU A 514 9.29 -18.14 2.54
C GLU A 514 10.22 -17.16 1.84
N SER A 515 10.86 -16.26 2.62
CA SER A 515 11.94 -15.41 2.14
C SER A 515 13.20 -16.24 1.94
N LEU A 516 13.84 -16.05 0.78
CA LEU A 516 15.12 -16.69 0.43
C LEU A 516 16.30 -15.70 0.50
N GLU A 517 16.09 -14.52 1.11
CA GLU A 517 17.09 -13.45 1.33
C GLU A 517 17.84 -13.62 2.66
#